data_9ac7d4aa6b505851372c6c053ee963c6
#
_entry.id   9ac7d4aa6b505851372c6c053ee963c6
#
_cell.length_a   1.000
_cell.length_b   1.000
_cell.length_c   1.000
_cell.angle_alpha   90.00
_cell.angle_beta   90.00
_cell.angle_gamma   90.00
#
_symmetry.space_group_name_H-M   'P 1'
#
loop_
_entity.id
_entity.type
_entity.pdbx_description
1 polymer ?
#
loop_
_entity_poly.entity_id
_entity_poly.type
_entity_poly.pdbx_seq_one_letter_code
_entity_poly.pdbx_strand_id
1 'polypeptide(L)'
;MKRLLLAAILFIHTEISLAKEKLNYTVISDSQIQNVKGNFEAIGNVVIKSINNNFEASSNKLTYDKDAKTLKLIGNVFVKNLESEGLSIQESYGDELTIFTDSGLFKFNSENKNRVKTKFKF
;
A
#
# COMPACT_ATOMS: atom_id res chain seq x y z
N MET A 1 21.58 -1.37 13.87
CA MET A 1 21.05 -1.18 13.46
C MET A 1 20.46 -0.83 13.30
N LYS A 2 20.51 -1.11 13.54
CA LYS A 2 19.78 -0.74 13.23
C LYS A 2 19.32 -0.57 12.70
N ARG A 3 19.30 -0.73 12.62
CA ARG A 3 18.63 -0.51 11.88
C ARG A 3 18.17 -0.87 11.32
N LEU A 4 18.26 -1.14 11.43
CA LEU A 4 17.56 -1.31 10.65
C LEU A 4 16.90 -1.38 10.35
N LEU A 5 17.10 -1.46 10.63
CA LEU A 5 16.27 -1.40 10.15
C LEU A 5 15.94 -1.00 9.76
N LEU A 6 16.23 -0.95 9.99
CA LEU A 6 15.66 -0.47 9.44
C LEU A 6 15.54 -0.23 8.74
N ALA A 7 15.83 -0.44 8.82
CA ALA A 7 15.43 -0.14 8.11
C ALA A 7 15.07 -0.09 7.44
N ALA A 8 15.08 -0.31 7.49
CA ALA A 8 14.49 -0.27 6.88
C ALA A 8 14.11 0.10 6.37
N ILE A 9 14.13 0.01 6.47
CA ILE A 9 13.62 0.49 5.99
C ILE A 9 13.82 1.06 5.34
N LEU A 10 14.13 0.98 5.21
CA LEU A 10 14.03 1.49 4.59
C LEU A 10 14.17 1.67 3.86
N PHE A 11 14.36 1.41 3.66
CA PHE A 11 14.20 1.73 2.93
C PHE A 11 13.95 1.66 2.18
N ILE A 12 13.86 1.39 2.17
CA ILE A 12 13.48 1.42 1.45
C ILE A 12 13.44 1.95 1.00
N HIS A 13 13.69 2.29 0.67
CA HIS A 13 13.47 2.92 0.08
C HIS A 13 13.73 3.14 -0.66
N THR A 14 13.98 2.97 -0.99
CA THR A 14 14.12 3.22 -1.65
C THR A 14 14.34 3.57 -2.53
N GLU A 15 14.47 3.63 -3.27
CA GLU A 15 14.45 4.04 -4.07
C GLU A 15 13.75 4.18 -4.92
N ILE A 16 13.29 4.39 -5.15
CA ILE A 16 12.37 4.37 -5.87
C ILE A 16 12.08 5.54 -6.25
N SER A 17 12.28 6.10 -6.28
CA SER A 17 12.03 7.21 -6.48
C SER A 17 12.01 7.72 -7.48
N LEU A 18 12.05 7.73 -7.91
CA LEU A 18 12.08 8.10 -8.71
C LEU A 18 11.95 9.23 -9.13
N ALA A 19 12.12 9.54 -9.31
CA ALA A 19 12.12 10.53 -10.02
C ALA A 19 11.13 11.42 -9.74
N LYS A 20 10.11 11.26 -9.73
CA LYS A 20 9.15 12.05 -9.48
C LYS A 20 9.06 12.34 -8.15
N GLU A 21 8.07 12.41 -7.53
CA GLU A 21 7.97 12.63 -6.24
C GLU A 21 8.27 11.48 -5.50
N LYS A 22 8.94 11.53 -4.41
CA LYS A 22 9.15 10.46 -3.60
C LYS A 22 7.96 10.12 -2.86
N LEU A 23 7.53 8.89 -2.88
CA LEU A 23 6.39 8.40 -2.13
C LEU A 23 6.93 7.76 -0.88
N ASN A 24 6.66 8.35 0.27
CA ASN A 24 7.10 7.80 1.53
C ASN A 24 5.94 7.14 2.23
N TYR A 25 6.07 5.83 2.44
CA TYR A 25 5.06 5.07 3.12
C TYR A 25 5.62 4.49 4.40
N THR A 26 4.79 4.42 5.41
CA THR A 26 5.12 3.71 6.64
C THR A 26 4.18 2.52 6.73
N VAL A 27 4.73 1.34 6.96
CA VAL A 27 3.95 0.12 7.11
C VAL A 27 4.11 -0.39 8.54
N ILE A 28 3.00 -0.61 9.21
CA ILE A 28 2.96 -1.13 10.56
C ILE A 28 2.18 -2.44 10.52
N SER A 29 2.71 -3.48 11.13
CA SER A 29 2.05 -4.79 11.12
C SER A 29 2.58 -5.65 12.26
N ASP A 30 1.98 -6.82 12.44
CA ASP A 30 2.44 -7.74 13.48
C ASP A 30 3.75 -8.39 13.07
N SER A 31 3.94 -8.70 11.79
CA SER A 31 5.22 -9.25 11.32
C SER A 31 5.51 -8.79 9.90
N GLN A 32 6.79 -8.73 9.56
CA GLN A 32 7.22 -8.28 8.27
C GLN A 32 8.38 -9.13 7.79
N ILE A 33 8.39 -9.44 6.49
CA ILE A 33 9.42 -10.26 5.87
C ILE A 33 9.87 -9.59 4.59
N GLN A 34 11.16 -9.51 4.38
CA GLN A 34 11.70 -9.00 3.14
C GLN A 34 12.67 -10.03 2.58
N ASN A 35 12.55 -10.37 1.31
CA ASN A 35 13.45 -11.35 0.74
C ASN A 35 14.58 -10.65 -0.03
N VAL A 36 15.53 -11.45 -0.52
CA VAL A 36 16.72 -10.90 -1.15
C VAL A 36 16.44 -10.22 -2.48
N LYS A 37 15.29 -10.49 -3.08
CA LYS A 37 14.93 -9.85 -4.34
C LYS A 37 14.26 -8.51 -4.14
N GLY A 38 14.06 -8.10 -2.91
CA GLY A 38 13.43 -6.83 -2.62
C GLY A 38 11.92 -6.90 -2.49
N ASN A 39 11.34 -8.09 -2.51
CA ASN A 39 9.92 -8.24 -2.26
C ASN A 39 9.66 -8.17 -0.76
N PHE A 40 8.50 -7.68 -0.40
CA PHE A 40 8.18 -7.39 0.99
C PHE A 40 6.80 -7.91 1.32
N GLU A 41 6.62 -8.40 2.54
CA GLU A 41 5.35 -8.91 2.99
C GLU A 41 5.13 -8.50 4.42
N ALA A 42 3.95 -7.98 4.72
CA ALA A 42 3.54 -7.63 6.08
C ALA A 42 2.28 -8.42 6.40
N ILE A 43 2.22 -8.98 7.58
CA ILE A 43 1.15 -9.87 7.98
C ILE A 43 0.60 -9.49 9.33
N GLY A 44 -0.71 -9.39 9.42
CA GLY A 44 -1.42 -9.16 10.67
C GLY A 44 -1.59 -7.69 11.00
N ASN A 45 -2.81 -7.22 11.04
CA ASN A 45 -3.16 -5.86 11.44
C ASN A 45 -2.32 -4.81 10.72
N VAL A 46 -2.29 -4.92 9.41
CA VAL A 46 -1.44 -4.06 8.59
C VAL A 46 -2.06 -2.67 8.46
N VAL A 47 -1.27 -1.64 8.69
CA VAL A 47 -1.65 -0.26 8.42
C VAL A 47 -0.55 0.36 7.58
N ILE A 48 -0.92 0.99 6.48
CA ILE A 48 0.02 1.69 5.63
C ILE A 48 -0.40 3.14 5.56
N LYS A 49 0.54 4.04 5.73
CA LYS A 49 0.29 5.48 5.69
C LYS A 49 1.29 6.16 4.79
N SER A 50 0.80 7.16 4.08
CA SER A 50 1.68 8.03 3.32
C SER A 50 1.73 9.38 4.01
N ILE A 51 2.93 9.88 4.28
CA ILE A 51 3.07 11.13 4.97
C ILE A 51 2.69 12.31 4.09
N ASN A 52 2.91 12.18 2.80
CA ASN A 52 2.76 13.32 1.91
C ASN A 52 1.33 13.67 1.53
N ASN A 53 0.46 12.69 1.42
CA ASN A 53 -0.88 12.96 0.91
C ASN A 53 -1.99 12.39 1.77
N ASN A 54 -1.71 12.14 3.02
CA ASN A 54 -2.73 11.69 3.98
C ASN A 54 -3.40 10.36 3.63
N PHE A 55 -2.81 9.60 2.73
CA PHE A 55 -3.33 8.30 2.40
C PHE A 55 -3.13 7.35 3.58
N GLU A 56 -4.14 6.59 3.89
CA GLU A 56 -4.05 5.58 4.94
C GLU A 56 -4.88 4.39 4.53
N ALA A 57 -4.37 3.21 4.74
CA ALA A 57 -5.11 1.99 4.46
C ALA A 57 -4.80 0.94 5.48
N SER A 58 -5.72 0.00 5.66
CA SER A 58 -5.51 -1.14 6.55
C SER A 58 -5.94 -2.41 5.85
N SER A 59 -5.36 -3.53 6.27
CA SER A 59 -5.66 -4.83 5.69
C SER A 59 -5.13 -5.91 6.61
N ASN A 60 -5.41 -7.18 6.27
CA ASN A 60 -4.85 -8.29 7.03
C ASN A 60 -3.43 -8.61 6.56
N LYS A 61 -3.14 -8.34 5.30
CA LYS A 61 -1.85 -8.68 4.72
C LYS A 61 -1.49 -7.67 3.64
N LEU A 62 -0.21 -7.42 3.48
CA LEU A 62 0.28 -6.53 2.43
C LEU A 62 1.45 -7.21 1.75
N THR A 63 1.51 -7.19 0.43
CA THR A 63 2.66 -7.69 -0.32
C THR A 63 3.12 -6.63 -1.30
N TYR A 64 4.42 -6.55 -1.50
CA TYR A 64 5.00 -5.69 -2.52
C TYR A 64 5.87 -6.56 -3.41
N ASP A 65 5.61 -6.51 -4.72
CA ASP A 65 6.38 -7.24 -5.71
C ASP A 65 7.18 -6.20 -6.50
N LYS A 66 8.48 -6.22 -6.33
CA LYS A 66 9.34 -5.23 -6.95
C LYS A 66 9.34 -5.35 -8.47
N ASP A 67 9.37 -6.57 -8.98
CA ASP A 67 9.43 -6.76 -10.42
C ASP A 67 8.12 -6.40 -11.11
N ALA A 68 7.02 -6.76 -10.50
CA ALA A 68 5.72 -6.42 -11.06
C ALA A 68 5.30 -5.00 -10.73
N LYS A 69 6.03 -4.33 -9.83
CA LYS A 69 5.73 -2.97 -9.39
C LYS A 69 4.31 -2.86 -8.86
N THR A 70 3.93 -3.83 -8.04
CA THR A 70 2.59 -3.85 -7.47
C THR A 70 2.64 -3.94 -5.96
N LEU A 71 1.76 -3.19 -5.32
CA LEU A 71 1.55 -3.25 -3.90
C LEU A 71 0.13 -3.77 -3.70
N LYS A 72 -0.03 -4.87 -2.98
CA LYS A 72 -1.34 -5.45 -2.75
C LYS A 72 -1.68 -5.45 -1.29
N LEU A 73 -2.91 -5.04 -0.99
CA LEU A 73 -3.47 -5.16 0.35
C LEU A 73 -4.56 -6.22 0.26
N ILE A 74 -4.53 -7.19 1.14
CA ILE A 74 -5.36 -8.37 1.07
C ILE A 74 -6.09 -8.59 2.37
N GLY A 75 -7.40 -8.75 2.29
CA GLY A 75 -8.24 -9.10 3.43
C GLY A 75 -8.70 -7.89 4.22
N ASN A 76 -10.00 -7.67 4.26
CA ASN A 76 -10.63 -6.57 5.01
C ASN A 76 -9.95 -5.24 4.74
N VAL A 77 -9.86 -4.89 3.47
CA VAL A 77 -9.14 -3.68 3.07
C VAL A 77 -10.02 -2.47 3.27
N PHE A 78 -9.47 -1.46 3.95
CA PHE A 78 -10.12 -0.17 4.12
C PHE A 78 -9.11 0.90 3.72
N VAL A 79 -9.55 1.83 2.90
CA VAL A 79 -8.66 2.88 2.37
C VAL A 79 -9.29 4.23 2.63
N LYS A 80 -8.47 5.19 3.08
CA LYS A 80 -8.88 6.57 3.25
C LYS A 80 -7.98 7.47 2.43
N ASN A 81 -8.56 8.46 1.82
CA ASN A 81 -7.82 9.56 1.18
C ASN A 81 -6.88 9.11 0.07
N LEU A 82 -7.38 8.22 -0.80
CA LEU A 82 -6.60 7.80 -1.93
C LEU A 82 -6.86 8.74 -3.10
N GLU A 83 -5.81 9.31 -3.67
CA GLU A 83 -5.94 10.22 -4.80
C GLU A 83 -5.19 9.68 -6.00
N SER A 84 -5.80 9.75 -7.16
CA SER A 84 -5.18 9.30 -8.38
C SER A 84 -5.82 10.04 -9.55
N GLU A 85 -5.01 10.68 -10.38
CA GLU A 85 -5.49 11.29 -11.63
C GLU A 85 -6.70 12.18 -11.45
N GLY A 86 -6.68 13.01 -10.44
CA GLY A 86 -7.77 13.96 -10.22
C GLY A 86 -8.98 13.40 -9.53
N LEU A 87 -8.97 12.11 -9.21
CA LEU A 87 -10.05 11.48 -8.49
C LEU A 87 -9.66 11.34 -7.04
N SER A 88 -10.52 11.76 -6.15
CA SER A 88 -10.26 11.64 -4.72
C SER A 88 -11.24 10.65 -4.11
N ILE A 89 -10.71 9.56 -3.57
CA ILE A 89 -11.51 8.57 -2.88
C ILE A 89 -11.39 8.84 -1.40
N GLN A 90 -12.50 9.18 -0.76
CA GLN A 90 -12.48 9.47 0.65
C GLN A 90 -12.40 8.20 1.47
N GLU A 91 -13.17 7.20 1.10
CA GLU A 91 -13.17 5.91 1.79
C GLU A 91 -13.51 4.82 0.79
N SER A 92 -12.86 3.69 0.92
CA SER A 92 -13.21 2.53 0.11
C SER A 92 -12.96 1.25 0.89
N TYR A 93 -13.82 0.29 0.71
CA TYR A 93 -13.76 -1.01 1.38
C TYR A 93 -13.79 -2.10 0.33
N GLY A 94 -13.04 -3.16 0.55
CA GLY A 94 -13.03 -4.32 -0.34
C GLY A 94 -12.20 -5.41 0.25
N ASP A 95 -11.98 -6.46 -0.52
CA ASP A 95 -11.18 -7.60 -0.06
C ASP A 95 -9.75 -7.55 -0.54
N GLU A 96 -9.51 -6.88 -1.66
CA GLU A 96 -8.16 -6.79 -2.19
C GLU A 96 -7.98 -5.47 -2.95
N LEU A 97 -6.91 -4.77 -2.65
CA LEU A 97 -6.54 -3.56 -3.38
C LEU A 97 -5.17 -3.77 -3.98
N THR A 98 -5.04 -3.56 -5.28
CA THR A 98 -3.75 -3.59 -5.97
C THR A 98 -3.42 -2.18 -6.41
N ILE A 99 -2.24 -1.70 -6.05
CA ILE A 99 -1.75 -0.41 -6.48
C ILE A 99 -0.56 -0.66 -7.38
N PHE A 100 -0.60 -0.07 -8.58
CA PHE A 100 0.50 -0.18 -9.53
C PHE A 100 1.42 1.00 -9.26
N THR A 101 2.58 0.74 -8.66
CA THR A 101 3.41 1.80 -8.11
C THR A 101 4.05 2.70 -9.17
N ASP A 102 4.19 2.21 -10.40
CA ASP A 102 4.77 3.02 -11.45
C ASP A 102 3.75 3.98 -12.08
N SER A 103 2.50 3.60 -12.18
CA SER A 103 1.48 4.45 -12.80
C SER A 103 0.58 5.13 -11.79
N GLY A 104 0.54 4.63 -10.56
CA GLY A 104 -0.37 5.16 -9.56
C GLY A 104 -1.80 4.69 -9.73
N LEU A 105 -2.05 3.81 -10.69
CA LEU A 105 -3.39 3.26 -10.85
C LEU A 105 -3.66 2.23 -9.77
N PHE A 106 -4.92 1.98 -9.51
CA PHE A 106 -5.28 0.98 -8.51
C PHE A 106 -6.49 0.20 -8.97
N LYS A 107 -6.66 -0.98 -8.38
CA LYS A 107 -7.75 -1.88 -8.69
C LYS A 107 -8.26 -2.47 -7.39
N PHE A 108 -9.55 -2.32 -7.14
CA PHE A 108 -10.19 -2.83 -5.93
C PHE A 108 -11.10 -3.98 -6.30
N ASN A 109 -11.00 -5.08 -5.58
CA ASN A 109 -11.82 -6.26 -5.78
C ASN A 109 -12.47 -6.70 -4.49
N SER A 110 -13.58 -7.40 -4.62
CA SER A 110 -14.19 -8.11 -3.52
C SER A 110 -14.49 -9.52 -3.95
N GLU A 111 -14.51 -10.43 -2.98
CA GLU A 111 -14.73 -11.84 -3.27
C GLU A 111 -16.09 -12.28 -2.84
N ASN A 112 -16.55 -13.37 -3.41
CA ASN A 112 -17.81 -14.00 -3.08
C ASN A 112 -18.95 -13.02 -3.25
N LYS A 113 -19.75 -12.81 -2.22
CA LYS A 113 -20.87 -11.92 -2.32
C LYS A 113 -20.57 -10.53 -1.81
N ASN A 114 -19.35 -10.27 -1.42
CA ASN A 114 -18.97 -8.96 -0.93
C ASN A 114 -18.89 -7.99 -2.10
N ARG A 115 -18.95 -6.74 -1.79
CA ARG A 115 -18.89 -5.70 -2.80
C ARG A 115 -17.88 -4.65 -2.42
N VAL A 116 -17.29 -4.03 -3.43
CA VAL A 116 -16.46 -2.86 -3.22
C VAL A 116 -17.39 -1.67 -3.00
N LYS A 117 -17.12 -0.90 -1.93
CA LYS A 117 -17.92 0.27 -1.62
C LYS A 117 -16.96 1.45 -1.55
N THR A 118 -17.26 2.50 -2.29
CA THR A 118 -16.37 3.65 -2.39
C THR A 118 -17.16 4.94 -2.30
N LYS A 119 -16.61 5.91 -1.54
CA LYS A 119 -17.14 7.26 -1.48
C LYS A 119 -16.15 8.16 -2.18
N PHE A 120 -16.63 8.91 -3.13
CA PHE A 120 -15.79 9.80 -3.91
C PHE A 120 -16.05 11.25 -3.58
N LYS A 121 -15.07 12.06 -3.87
CA LYS A 121 -15.23 13.50 -3.87
C LYS A 121 -14.59 14.02 -5.14
N PHE A 122 -15.31 14.82 -5.86
CA PHE A 122 -14.81 15.39 -7.09
C PHE A 122 -14.43 16.85 -6.90
#